data_4d3af85fca766405406357279fed1a82
#
_entry.id   4d3af85fca766405406357279fed1a82
#
_cell.length_a   1.000
_cell.length_b   1.000
_cell.length_c   1.000
_cell.angle_alpha   90.00
_cell.angle_beta   90.00
_cell.angle_gamma   90.00
#
_symmetry.space_group_name_H-M   'P 1'
#
loop_
_entity.id
_entity.type
_entity.pdbx_description
1 polymer ?
#
loop_
_entity_poly.entity_id
_entity_poly.type
_entity_poly.pdbx_seq_one_letter_code
_entity_poly.pdbx_strand_id
1 'polypeptide(L)'
;SGYVGRSTGMELSIGKLSLKFPFRLQIDDILLLTSSRDTLLQSSSIQVGVAPAALLRGQVQIQKIALNETLFRFSNSDSTLLLSANIKQFSTQKANVNLKDFHISLPSTRLDGGEITLNLSESSPDTVSAESAPLNWSISVGEIGLSNIHYSMQMKPTIENLDASIQKARLLQGEIDLYGQSVRVSEAIIDKGDYRY
;
A
#
# COMPACT_ATOMS: atom_id res chain seq x y z
N SER A 1 20.98 -16.48 0.31
CA SER A 1 20.82 -16.24 -1.13
C SER A 1 19.43 -15.67 -1.37
N GLY A 2 19.37 -14.43 -1.86
CA GLY A 2 18.12 -13.77 -2.17
C GLY A 2 17.56 -14.27 -3.51
N TYR A 3 16.24 -14.13 -3.69
CA TYR A 3 15.55 -14.37 -4.95
C TYR A 3 15.31 -13.04 -5.66
N VAL A 4 15.65 -12.97 -6.95
CA VAL A 4 15.31 -11.83 -7.81
C VAL A 4 14.40 -12.34 -8.93
N GLY A 5 13.17 -11.87 -8.97
CA GLY A 5 12.19 -12.16 -10.01
C GLY A 5 11.93 -10.93 -10.86
N ARG A 6 11.81 -11.09 -12.17
CA ARG A 6 11.41 -10.02 -13.10
C ARG A 6 10.11 -10.44 -13.78
N SER A 7 9.09 -9.63 -13.66
CA SER A 7 7.82 -9.83 -14.36
C SER A 7 7.23 -8.46 -14.68
N THR A 8 6.68 -8.32 -15.89
CA THR A 8 5.98 -7.08 -16.32
C THR A 8 6.79 -5.79 -16.16
N GLY A 9 8.11 -5.85 -16.36
CA GLY A 9 8.98 -4.68 -16.19
C GLY A 9 9.29 -4.31 -14.73
N MET A 10 8.80 -5.06 -13.75
CA MET A 10 9.12 -4.85 -12.33
C MET A 10 10.20 -5.84 -11.87
N GLU A 11 11.01 -5.42 -10.92
CA GLU A 11 12.05 -6.24 -10.29
C GLU A 11 11.71 -6.45 -8.81
N LEU A 12 11.49 -7.73 -8.42
CA LEU A 12 11.26 -8.12 -7.02
C LEU A 12 12.51 -8.79 -6.46
N SER A 13 13.03 -8.24 -5.38
CA SER A 13 14.10 -8.81 -4.58
C SER A 13 13.60 -9.25 -3.21
N ILE A 14 13.99 -10.44 -2.77
CA ILE A 14 13.65 -11.01 -1.48
C ILE A 14 14.93 -11.49 -0.81
N GLY A 15 15.22 -11.02 0.40
CA GLY A 15 16.40 -11.43 1.15
C GLY A 15 16.27 -12.84 1.72
N LYS A 16 15.23 -13.11 2.47
CA LYS A 16 15.02 -14.40 3.14
C LYS A 16 13.57 -14.81 3.15
N LEU A 17 13.33 -16.08 2.90
CA LEU A 17 12.02 -16.73 3.02
C LEU A 17 12.09 -17.79 4.13
N SER A 18 11.16 -17.76 5.08
CA SER A 18 11.11 -18.72 6.16
C SER A 18 9.67 -19.08 6.53
N LEU A 19 9.46 -20.36 6.89
CA LEU A 19 8.19 -20.84 7.44
C LEU A 19 8.30 -20.91 8.96
N LYS A 20 7.44 -20.18 9.65
CA LYS A 20 7.32 -20.17 11.12
C LYS A 20 6.12 -21.02 11.56
N PHE A 21 6.29 -21.73 12.65
CA PHE A 21 5.18 -22.47 13.28
C PHE A 21 4.20 -21.49 13.95
N PRO A 22 2.88 -21.74 13.94
CA PRO A 22 2.13 -22.61 13.06
C PRO A 22 1.71 -21.87 11.76
N PHE A 23 2.13 -22.37 10.59
CA PHE A 23 1.66 -21.94 9.25
C PHE A 23 1.76 -20.44 8.95
N ARG A 24 2.88 -19.81 9.34
CA ARG A 24 3.20 -18.42 9.06
C ARG A 24 4.39 -18.35 8.10
N LEU A 25 4.18 -17.80 6.93
CA LEU A 25 5.24 -17.44 6.00
C LEU A 25 5.81 -16.10 6.44
N GLN A 26 7.13 -16.02 6.57
CA GLN A 26 7.85 -14.76 6.80
C GLN A 26 8.83 -14.54 5.67
N ILE A 27 8.78 -13.35 5.11
CA ILE A 27 9.64 -12.87 4.04
C ILE A 27 10.34 -11.63 4.59
N ASP A 28 11.67 -11.66 4.61
CA ASP A 28 12.49 -10.55 5.11
C ASP A 28 13.18 -9.84 3.94
N ASP A 29 13.42 -8.54 4.10
CA ASP A 29 14.12 -7.68 3.15
C ASP A 29 13.52 -7.71 1.74
N ILE A 30 12.31 -7.20 1.62
CA ILE A 30 11.60 -7.13 0.34
C ILE A 30 11.85 -5.77 -0.30
N LEU A 31 12.18 -5.81 -1.58
CA LEU A 31 12.31 -4.63 -2.43
C LEU A 31 11.61 -4.88 -3.76
N LEU A 32 10.65 -4.04 -4.10
CA LEU A 32 9.96 -4.02 -5.39
C LEU A 32 10.31 -2.71 -6.11
N LEU A 33 10.90 -2.85 -7.28
CA LEU A 33 11.27 -1.73 -8.14
C LEU A 33 10.36 -1.67 -9.36
N THR A 34 10.12 -0.46 -9.85
CA THR A 34 9.49 -0.22 -11.16
C THR A 34 10.45 -0.54 -12.30
N SER A 35 9.98 -0.47 -13.54
CA SER A 35 10.81 -0.59 -14.75
C SER A 35 11.90 0.50 -14.85
N SER A 36 11.64 1.67 -14.29
CA SER A 36 12.62 2.78 -14.16
C SER A 36 13.61 2.62 -13.00
N ARG A 37 13.50 1.51 -12.24
CA ARG A 37 14.26 1.21 -11.02
C ARG A 37 13.94 2.10 -9.82
N ASP A 38 12.81 2.78 -9.83
CA ASP A 38 12.33 3.49 -8.66
C ASP A 38 11.74 2.52 -7.65
N THR A 39 11.96 2.80 -6.36
CA THR A 39 11.38 1.96 -5.30
C THR A 39 9.87 2.16 -5.23
N LEU A 40 9.10 1.13 -5.57
CA LEU A 40 7.65 1.10 -5.39
C LEU A 40 7.29 0.63 -3.98
N LEU A 41 7.94 -0.43 -3.50
CA LEU A 41 7.73 -0.99 -2.17
C LEU A 41 9.06 -1.49 -1.60
N GLN A 42 9.31 -1.14 -0.35
CA GLN A 42 10.38 -1.71 0.46
C GLN A 42 9.82 -2.05 1.83
N SER A 43 10.10 -3.25 2.33
CA SER A 43 9.67 -3.66 3.67
C SER A 43 10.72 -4.51 4.34
N SER A 44 10.97 -4.28 5.63
CA SER A 44 11.90 -5.10 6.41
C SER A 44 11.37 -6.52 6.62
N SER A 45 10.06 -6.67 6.76
CA SER A 45 9.45 -8.01 6.81
C SER A 45 7.98 -8.01 6.42
N ILE A 46 7.57 -9.06 5.72
CA ILE A 46 6.16 -9.41 5.47
C ILE A 46 5.88 -10.74 6.14
N GLN A 47 4.83 -10.79 6.93
CA GLN A 47 4.32 -12.02 7.54
C GLN A 47 2.94 -12.34 6.97
N VAL A 48 2.79 -13.55 6.47
CA VAL A 48 1.51 -14.06 5.93
C VAL A 48 1.09 -15.27 6.76
N GLY A 49 0.00 -15.13 7.49
CA GLY A 49 -0.65 -16.24 8.18
C GLY A 49 -1.64 -16.94 7.25
N VAL A 50 -1.54 -18.26 7.14
CA VAL A 50 -2.46 -19.06 6.33
C VAL A 50 -3.30 -19.98 7.20
N ALA A 51 -4.54 -20.31 6.77
CA ALA A 51 -5.43 -21.20 7.48
C ALA A 51 -5.00 -22.67 7.27
N PRO A 52 -4.58 -23.40 8.33
CA PRO A 52 -4.13 -24.79 8.18
C PRO A 52 -5.20 -25.72 7.61
N ALA A 53 -6.44 -25.55 8.04
CA ALA A 53 -7.56 -26.36 7.59
C ALA A 53 -7.89 -26.14 6.09
N ALA A 54 -7.59 -24.95 5.55
CA ALA A 54 -7.73 -24.68 4.13
C ALA A 54 -6.61 -25.35 3.30
N LEU A 55 -5.38 -25.30 3.82
CA LEU A 55 -4.23 -25.99 3.18
C LEU A 55 -4.46 -27.50 3.08
N LEU A 56 -5.04 -28.14 4.09
CA LEU A 56 -5.37 -29.57 4.05
C LEU A 56 -6.41 -29.91 2.97
N ARG A 57 -7.18 -28.93 2.52
CA ARG A 57 -8.14 -29.03 1.41
C ARG A 57 -7.58 -28.56 0.06
N GLY A 58 -6.26 -28.28 0.00
CA GLY A 58 -5.62 -27.76 -1.20
C GLY A 58 -5.97 -26.29 -1.51
N GLN A 59 -6.46 -25.53 -0.53
CA GLN A 59 -6.83 -24.13 -0.68
C GLN A 59 -5.85 -23.24 0.10
N VAL A 60 -5.48 -22.09 -0.47
CA VAL A 60 -4.70 -21.06 0.22
C VAL A 60 -5.65 -19.98 0.72
N GLN A 61 -5.86 -19.92 2.02
CA GLN A 61 -6.66 -18.87 2.66
C GLN A 61 -5.78 -18.04 3.57
N ILE A 62 -5.66 -16.75 3.26
CA ILE A 62 -4.87 -15.81 4.03
C ILE A 62 -5.70 -15.34 5.24
N GLN A 63 -5.19 -15.57 6.43
CA GLN A 63 -5.82 -15.13 7.67
C GLN A 63 -5.31 -13.75 8.11
N LYS A 64 -4.03 -13.49 7.91
CA LYS A 64 -3.38 -12.25 8.32
C LYS A 64 -2.22 -11.92 7.39
N ILE A 65 -2.09 -10.63 7.04
CA ILE A 65 -0.87 -10.07 6.50
C ILE A 65 -0.38 -9.01 7.48
N ALA A 66 0.91 -8.99 7.75
CA ALA A 66 1.54 -7.92 8.52
C ALA A 66 2.84 -7.52 7.82
N LEU A 67 3.04 -6.21 7.70
CA LEU A 67 4.26 -5.59 7.16
C LEU A 67 4.86 -4.71 8.26
N ASN A 68 6.18 -4.71 8.34
CA ASN A 68 6.91 -3.87 9.29
C ASN A 68 7.91 -3.01 8.53
N GLU A 69 8.07 -1.77 8.99
CA GLU A 69 8.98 -0.78 8.41
C GLU A 69 8.85 -0.77 6.88
N THR A 70 7.69 -0.31 6.40
CA THR A 70 7.33 -0.38 4.99
C THR A 70 7.33 1.00 4.38
N LEU A 71 8.16 1.19 3.36
CA LEU A 71 8.16 2.33 2.49
C LEU A 71 7.39 1.98 1.21
N PHE A 72 6.38 2.76 0.90
CA PHE A 72 5.65 2.72 -0.36
C PHE A 72 5.81 4.05 -1.08
N ARG A 73 6.07 4.02 -2.38
CA ARG A 73 6.12 5.20 -3.24
C ARG A 73 5.34 4.93 -4.51
N PHE A 74 4.53 5.89 -4.90
CA PHE A 74 3.78 5.85 -6.14
C PHE A 74 3.85 7.21 -6.81
N SER A 75 4.11 7.21 -8.11
CA SER A 75 4.00 8.39 -8.97
C SER A 75 3.18 8.00 -10.18
N ASN A 76 2.25 8.86 -10.58
CA ASN A 76 1.58 8.68 -11.87
C ASN A 76 2.53 9.01 -13.02
N SER A 77 2.13 8.66 -14.24
CA SER A 77 2.98 8.74 -15.44
C SER A 77 3.46 10.16 -15.77
N ASP A 78 2.68 11.18 -15.44
CA ASP A 78 3.00 12.60 -15.67
C ASP A 78 3.61 13.29 -14.44
N SER A 79 3.86 12.54 -13.36
CA SER A 79 4.43 13.04 -12.11
C SER A 79 3.63 14.16 -11.44
N THR A 80 2.34 14.29 -11.79
CA THR A 80 1.45 15.26 -11.15
C THR A 80 0.97 14.82 -9.79
N LEU A 81 1.02 13.50 -9.52
CA LEU A 81 0.72 12.91 -8.23
C LEU A 81 1.93 12.10 -7.75
N LEU A 82 2.46 12.46 -6.60
CA LEU A 82 3.48 11.70 -5.89
C LEU A 82 2.96 11.35 -4.49
N LEU A 83 2.77 10.06 -4.24
CA LEU A 83 2.41 9.51 -2.93
C LEU A 83 3.62 8.79 -2.33
N SER A 84 4.00 9.15 -1.12
CA SER A 84 4.98 8.44 -0.32
C SER A 84 4.38 8.08 1.02
N ALA A 85 4.52 6.83 1.44
CA ALA A 85 4.07 6.37 2.75
C ALA A 85 5.17 5.54 3.41
N ASN A 86 5.61 5.99 4.58
CA ASN A 86 6.55 5.27 5.44
C ASN A 86 5.79 4.80 6.68
N ILE A 87 5.40 3.54 6.72
CA ILE A 87 4.53 2.96 7.75
C ILE A 87 5.35 1.99 8.62
N LYS A 88 5.34 2.21 9.92
CA LYS A 88 6.02 1.33 10.89
C LYS A 88 5.38 -0.04 10.95
N GLN A 89 4.06 -0.09 11.07
CA GLN A 89 3.30 -1.32 11.11
C GLN A 89 2.03 -1.24 10.27
N PHE A 90 1.88 -2.18 9.37
CA PHE A 90 0.65 -2.43 8.63
C PHE A 90 0.16 -3.84 8.94
N SER A 91 -1.12 -4.01 9.17
CA SER A 91 -1.70 -5.36 9.28
C SER A 91 -3.12 -5.39 8.74
N THR A 92 -3.47 -6.50 8.10
CA THR A 92 -4.85 -6.78 7.68
C THR A 92 -5.22 -8.22 8.04
N GLN A 93 -6.49 -8.44 8.29
CA GLN A 93 -7.05 -9.76 8.59
C GLN A 93 -8.04 -10.15 7.51
N LYS A 94 -8.09 -11.46 7.22
CA LYS A 94 -9.00 -12.06 6.22
C LYS A 94 -8.87 -11.43 4.83
N ALA A 95 -7.63 -11.05 4.46
CA ALA A 95 -7.37 -10.55 3.11
C ALA A 95 -7.72 -11.62 2.07
N ASN A 96 -8.30 -11.19 0.98
CA ASN A 96 -8.60 -12.05 -0.17
C ASN A 96 -7.97 -11.44 -1.43
N VAL A 97 -7.25 -12.26 -2.19
CA VAL A 97 -6.64 -11.88 -3.46
C VAL A 97 -7.26 -12.74 -4.56
N ASN A 98 -8.00 -12.11 -5.44
CA ASN A 98 -8.57 -12.74 -6.61
C ASN A 98 -7.74 -12.40 -7.85
N LEU A 99 -6.93 -13.34 -8.30
CA LEU A 99 -6.04 -13.18 -9.46
C LEU A 99 -6.80 -13.16 -10.79
N LYS A 100 -8.03 -13.69 -10.85
CA LYS A 100 -8.82 -13.70 -12.09
C LYS A 100 -9.42 -12.32 -12.36
N ASP A 101 -9.92 -11.68 -11.31
CA ASP A 101 -10.60 -10.38 -11.40
C ASP A 101 -9.66 -9.23 -11.05
N PHE A 102 -8.38 -9.51 -10.80
CA PHE A 102 -7.39 -8.52 -10.37
C PHE A 102 -7.89 -7.66 -9.20
N HIS A 103 -8.47 -8.34 -8.19
CA HIS A 103 -9.10 -7.69 -7.06
C HIS A 103 -8.48 -8.13 -5.74
N ILE A 104 -8.22 -7.14 -4.86
CA ILE A 104 -7.76 -7.35 -3.48
C ILE A 104 -8.83 -6.84 -2.53
N SER A 105 -9.28 -7.69 -1.61
CA SER A 105 -10.19 -7.29 -0.54
C SER A 105 -9.48 -7.30 0.81
N LEU A 106 -9.55 -6.18 1.52
CA LEU A 106 -8.94 -5.93 2.83
C LEU A 106 -10.01 -5.53 3.85
N PRO A 107 -10.77 -6.49 4.41
CA PRO A 107 -11.94 -6.20 5.25
C PRO A 107 -11.64 -5.36 6.50
N SER A 108 -10.50 -5.61 7.13
CA SER A 108 -10.06 -4.86 8.32
C SER A 108 -8.57 -4.68 8.29
N THR A 109 -8.16 -3.44 8.20
CA THR A 109 -6.77 -3.02 8.05
C THR A 109 -6.40 -2.04 9.16
N ARG A 110 -5.17 -2.12 9.64
CA ARG A 110 -4.63 -1.20 10.63
C ARG A 110 -3.26 -0.71 10.21
N LEU A 111 -3.06 0.59 10.28
CA LEU A 111 -1.77 1.26 10.14
C LEU A 111 -1.41 1.91 11.46
N ASP A 112 -0.23 1.62 11.99
CA ASP A 112 0.25 2.19 13.24
C ASP A 112 1.66 2.75 13.07
N GLY A 113 1.76 4.04 13.37
CA GLY A 113 2.98 4.83 13.25
C GLY A 113 3.44 5.02 11.79
N GLY A 114 3.80 6.24 11.46
CA GLY A 114 4.40 6.54 10.18
C GLY A 114 4.05 7.92 9.63
N GLU A 115 4.49 8.12 8.41
CA GLU A 115 4.31 9.37 7.67
C GLU A 115 3.75 9.08 6.29
N ILE A 116 2.75 9.85 5.88
CA ILE A 116 2.14 9.81 4.56
C ILE A 116 2.26 11.20 3.94
N THR A 117 2.92 11.29 2.80
CA THR A 117 3.09 12.54 2.06
C THR A 117 2.42 12.43 0.69
N LEU A 118 1.58 13.39 0.37
CA LEU A 118 0.93 13.54 -0.93
C LEU A 118 1.35 14.86 -1.57
N ASN A 119 2.01 14.80 -2.71
CA ASN A 119 2.32 15.98 -3.50
C ASN A 119 1.48 15.95 -4.78
N LEU A 120 0.77 17.04 -5.00
CA LEU A 120 -0.03 17.28 -6.19
C LEU A 120 0.56 18.47 -6.95
N SER A 121 0.73 18.36 -8.25
CA SER A 121 1.18 19.42 -9.14
C SER A 121 0.34 19.47 -10.41
N GLU A 122 0.22 20.64 -11.02
CA GLU A 122 -0.46 20.75 -12.32
C GLU A 122 0.34 20.07 -13.43
N SER A 123 -0.37 19.48 -14.39
CA SER A 123 0.26 18.89 -15.57
C SER A 123 0.90 19.97 -16.42
N SER A 124 2.17 19.82 -16.76
CA SER A 124 2.77 20.61 -17.83
C SER A 124 2.23 20.11 -19.19
N PRO A 125 1.74 20.97 -20.07
CA PRO A 125 1.11 20.54 -21.34
C PRO A 125 2.05 19.82 -22.31
N ASP A 126 3.35 19.77 -22.06
CA ASP A 126 4.37 19.25 -22.97
C ASP A 126 4.94 17.86 -22.60
N THR A 127 4.42 17.19 -21.59
CA THR A 127 4.92 15.86 -21.21
C THR A 127 4.11 14.78 -21.92
N VAL A 128 4.59 14.33 -23.08
CA VAL A 128 4.12 13.08 -23.70
C VAL A 128 4.61 11.94 -22.82
N SER A 129 3.77 11.48 -21.92
CA SER A 129 4.06 10.34 -21.04
C SER A 129 4.17 9.07 -21.87
N ALA A 130 5.27 8.35 -21.72
CA ALA A 130 5.33 6.97 -22.18
C ALA A 130 4.23 6.19 -21.45
N GLU A 131 3.26 5.65 -22.19
CA GLU A 131 2.18 4.82 -21.67
C GLU A 131 2.77 3.60 -20.96
N SER A 132 2.98 3.70 -19.66
CA SER A 132 3.06 2.49 -18.84
C SER A 132 1.66 1.88 -18.77
N ALA A 133 1.50 0.64 -19.22
CA ALA A 133 0.22 -0.04 -19.19
C ALA A 133 -0.37 0.04 -17.77
N PRO A 134 -1.58 0.58 -17.59
CA PRO A 134 -2.16 0.78 -16.28
C PRO A 134 -2.36 -0.56 -15.59
N LEU A 135 -2.06 -0.61 -14.29
CA LEU A 135 -2.29 -1.80 -13.47
C LEU A 135 -3.81 -2.03 -13.35
N ASN A 136 -4.31 -3.10 -13.94
CA ASN A 136 -5.74 -3.44 -13.93
C ASN A 136 -6.14 -4.10 -12.59
N TRP A 137 -5.82 -3.43 -11.46
CA TRP A 137 -6.14 -3.91 -10.12
C TRP A 137 -7.09 -2.97 -9.41
N SER A 138 -8.01 -3.57 -8.67
CA SER A 138 -8.90 -2.86 -7.74
C SER A 138 -8.66 -3.36 -6.31
N ILE A 139 -8.78 -2.47 -5.33
CA ILE A 139 -8.62 -2.79 -3.91
C ILE A 139 -9.85 -2.29 -3.17
N SER A 140 -10.60 -3.19 -2.54
CA SER A 140 -11.66 -2.83 -1.63
C SER A 140 -11.20 -2.93 -0.18
N VAL A 141 -11.52 -1.93 0.62
CA VAL A 141 -11.17 -1.87 2.04
C VAL A 141 -12.43 -1.65 2.85
N GLY A 142 -12.70 -2.54 3.81
CA GLY A 142 -13.86 -2.38 4.69
C GLY A 142 -13.63 -1.31 5.74
N GLU A 143 -12.57 -1.45 6.53
CA GLU A 143 -12.17 -0.49 7.55
C GLU A 143 -10.64 -0.34 7.57
N ILE A 144 -10.17 0.91 7.64
CA ILE A 144 -8.79 1.24 7.94
C ILE A 144 -8.73 1.98 9.27
N GLY A 145 -8.14 1.36 10.29
CA GLY A 145 -7.78 2.04 11.52
C GLY A 145 -6.40 2.70 11.36
N LEU A 146 -6.31 3.98 11.65
CA LEU A 146 -5.08 4.76 11.65
C LEU A 146 -4.70 5.11 13.08
N SER A 147 -3.45 4.93 13.45
CA SER A 147 -2.90 5.32 14.76
C SER A 147 -1.52 5.95 14.57
N ASN A 148 -1.28 7.09 15.22
CA ASN A 148 0.02 7.77 15.22
C ASN A 148 0.58 8.04 13.82
N ILE A 149 -0.25 8.54 12.91
CA ILE A 149 0.10 8.87 11.53
C ILE A 149 0.30 10.37 11.40
N HIS A 150 1.44 10.76 10.83
CA HIS A 150 1.66 12.12 10.32
C HIS A 150 1.31 12.16 8.83
N TYR A 151 0.42 13.06 8.46
CA TYR A 151 0.00 13.27 7.08
C TYR A 151 0.41 14.66 6.62
N SER A 152 1.07 14.77 5.47
CA SER A 152 1.35 16.03 4.82
C SER A 152 0.87 16.02 3.39
N MET A 153 0.28 17.12 2.95
CA MET A 153 -0.14 17.33 1.57
C MET A 153 0.36 18.67 1.08
N GLN A 154 0.91 18.68 -0.12
CA GLN A 154 1.36 19.88 -0.82
C GLN A 154 0.69 19.94 -2.19
N MET A 155 0.04 21.06 -2.48
CA MET A 155 -0.55 21.36 -3.78
C MET A 155 0.21 22.51 -4.45
N LYS A 156 0.71 22.28 -5.67
CA LYS A 156 1.34 23.30 -6.51
C LYS A 156 0.43 23.58 -7.72
N PRO A 157 0.29 24.81 -8.19
CA PRO A 157 1.05 26.04 -7.87
C PRO A 157 0.53 26.79 -6.65
N THR A 158 -0.63 26.45 -6.11
CA THR A 158 -1.10 27.02 -4.85
C THR A 158 -0.18 26.56 -3.72
N ILE A 159 0.35 27.50 -2.93
CA ILE A 159 1.23 27.19 -1.80
C ILE A 159 0.33 26.73 -0.62
N GLU A 160 -0.51 25.77 -0.86
CA GLU A 160 -1.35 25.20 0.18
C GLU A 160 -0.66 23.94 0.71
N ASN A 161 -0.25 24.02 1.98
CA ASN A 161 0.32 22.89 2.69
C ASN A 161 -0.64 22.51 3.81
N LEU A 162 -1.05 21.26 3.82
CA LEU A 162 -1.82 20.67 4.91
C LEU A 162 -0.93 19.69 5.67
N ASP A 163 -0.74 19.96 6.96
CA ASP A 163 -0.07 19.05 7.88
C ASP A 163 -1.05 18.58 8.95
N ALA A 164 -1.16 17.29 9.15
CA ALA A 164 -2.04 16.69 10.13
C ALA A 164 -1.33 15.60 10.94
N SER A 165 -1.45 15.67 12.25
CA SER A 165 -1.02 14.61 13.17
C SER A 165 -2.24 13.84 13.64
N ILE A 166 -2.41 12.64 13.14
CA ILE A 166 -3.55 11.77 13.42
C ILE A 166 -3.15 10.79 14.51
N GLN A 167 -3.63 11.00 15.72
CA GLN A 167 -3.40 10.07 16.83
C GLN A 167 -4.31 8.86 16.70
N LYS A 168 -5.56 9.05 16.24
CA LYS A 168 -6.50 7.98 15.97
C LYS A 168 -7.57 8.41 14.97
N ALA A 169 -7.73 7.63 13.91
CA ALA A 169 -8.79 7.80 12.93
C ALA A 169 -9.25 6.46 12.36
N ARG A 170 -10.42 6.47 11.71
CA ARG A 170 -10.97 5.34 10.96
C ARG A 170 -11.48 5.83 9.61
N LEU A 171 -11.14 5.08 8.58
CA LEU A 171 -11.71 5.24 7.24
C LEU A 171 -12.59 4.02 6.97
N LEU A 172 -13.80 4.24 6.50
CA LEU A 172 -14.77 3.18 6.26
C LEU A 172 -15.12 3.10 4.77
N GLN A 173 -15.22 1.86 4.27
CA GLN A 173 -15.62 1.54 2.90
C GLN A 173 -14.78 2.29 1.85
N GLY A 174 -13.50 1.92 1.80
CA GLY A 174 -12.57 2.43 0.79
C GLY A 174 -12.58 1.59 -0.48
N GLU A 175 -12.41 2.23 -1.61
CA GLU A 175 -12.18 1.60 -2.91
C GLU A 175 -11.05 2.33 -3.64
N ILE A 176 -10.07 1.58 -4.12
CA ILE A 176 -8.96 2.08 -4.92
C ILE A 176 -9.00 1.35 -6.26
N ASP A 177 -9.18 2.09 -7.31
CA ASP A 177 -9.10 1.61 -8.69
C ASP A 177 -7.79 2.11 -9.32
N LEU A 178 -6.82 1.20 -9.48
CA LEU A 178 -5.52 1.54 -10.03
C LEU A 178 -5.58 1.74 -11.56
N TYR A 179 -6.56 1.15 -12.23
CA TYR A 179 -6.79 1.37 -13.66
C TYR A 179 -7.43 2.74 -13.91
N GLY A 180 -8.52 3.03 -13.22
CA GLY A 180 -9.22 4.31 -13.31
C GLY A 180 -8.56 5.44 -12.49
N GLN A 181 -7.44 5.17 -11.82
CA GLN A 181 -6.69 6.11 -10.97
C GLN A 181 -7.61 6.85 -10.00
N SER A 182 -8.56 6.14 -9.39
CA SER A 182 -9.53 6.72 -8.48
C SER A 182 -9.44 6.11 -7.09
N VAL A 183 -9.66 6.96 -6.09
CA VAL A 183 -9.76 6.58 -4.67
C VAL A 183 -11.08 7.12 -4.14
N ARG A 184 -11.88 6.24 -3.54
CA ARG A 184 -13.14 6.60 -2.89
C ARG A 184 -13.09 6.16 -1.43
N VAL A 185 -13.58 7.00 -0.54
CA VAL A 185 -13.78 6.70 0.87
C VAL A 185 -15.18 7.18 1.23
N SER A 186 -16.01 6.30 1.80
CA SER A 186 -17.37 6.67 2.13
C SER A 186 -17.46 7.52 3.40
N GLU A 187 -16.60 7.25 4.38
CA GLU A 187 -16.62 7.95 5.66
C GLU A 187 -15.21 8.01 6.26
N ALA A 188 -14.86 9.17 6.80
CA ALA A 188 -13.63 9.39 7.56
C ALA A 188 -13.99 9.95 8.95
N ILE A 189 -13.58 9.23 9.99
CA ILE A 189 -13.82 9.59 11.39
C ILE A 189 -12.48 9.85 12.04
N ILE A 190 -12.23 11.08 12.48
CA ILE A 190 -11.04 11.44 13.24
C ILE A 190 -11.43 11.51 14.71
N ASP A 191 -11.00 10.52 15.49
CA ASP A 191 -11.28 10.47 16.93
C ASP A 191 -10.35 11.41 17.72
N LYS A 192 -9.10 11.56 17.27
CA LYS A 192 -8.10 12.45 17.88
C LYS A 192 -7.01 12.82 16.88
N GLY A 193 -6.73 14.10 16.76
CA GLY A 193 -5.69 14.63 15.88
C GLY A 193 -5.61 16.15 15.93
N ASP A 194 -4.52 16.68 15.39
CA ASP A 194 -4.26 18.09 15.19
C ASP A 194 -3.96 18.34 13.72
N TYR A 195 -4.38 19.47 13.18
CA TYR A 195 -4.06 19.89 11.82
C TYR A 195 -3.59 21.33 11.76
N ARG A 196 -2.76 21.64 10.78
CA ARG A 196 -2.30 22.99 10.44
C ARG A 196 -2.51 23.20 8.94
N TYR A 197 -3.02 24.37 8.64
CA TYR A 197 -3.29 24.78 7.25
C TYR A 197 -2.44 25.99 6.91
#